data_ac4529207b02a3ea148624ca4e9f39d5
#
_entry.id   ac4529207b02a3ea148624ca4e9f39d5
#
_cell.length_a   1.000
_cell.length_b   1.000
_cell.length_c   1.000
_cell.angle_alpha   90.00
_cell.angle_beta   90.00
_cell.angle_gamma   90.00
#
_symmetry.space_group_name_H-M   'P 1'
#
loop_
_entity.id
_entity.type
_entity.pdbx_description
1 polymer ?
#
loop_
_entity_poly.entity_id
_entity_poly.type
_entity_poly.pdbx_seq_one_letter_code
_entity_poly.pdbx_strand_id
1 'polypeptide(L)'
;MPDTAQHILTLSCPNRPGIVAAVATCLFEHGCNILDAQQFDSIETGQFFARIVFDRVGETAKYEALRTDFSRVAQDFGFKWLMRPRAEKKRVMILVSKSDHCLVDLVYRWRIGELDMAPVGIIANHPRETYAHIDLDGIPFHYLPVTRETKMEQEADVWRLIREAQADVVVLARYMQVLSDGLAAKLSGRCINIHHSFLPGFKGAKPYHQAHARGVKLIGATAHYVTSDLDEGPIIEQDVETISHRDTPDDLVRKGRDIERRVLARALRKHLEDRVLLDGQKTVVFAD
;
A
#
# COMPACT_ATOMS: atom_id res chain seq x y z
N MET A 1 4.99 31.17 5.15
CA MET A 1 4.29 31.11 3.87
C MET A 1 2.87 30.70 4.15
N PRO A 2 1.82 31.27 3.51
CA PRO A 2 0.48 30.77 3.74
C PRO A 2 0.48 29.28 3.42
N ASP A 3 -0.13 28.49 4.30
CA ASP A 3 -0.31 27.04 4.14
C ASP A 3 -1.33 26.81 3.02
N THR A 4 -0.85 26.90 1.78
CA THR A 4 -1.67 26.62 0.62
C THR A 4 -1.92 25.11 0.62
N ALA A 5 -3.14 24.71 0.93
CA ALA A 5 -3.53 23.32 1.04
C ALA A 5 -3.21 22.57 -0.27
N GLN A 6 -2.17 21.73 -0.23
CA GLN A 6 -1.76 20.89 -1.35
C GLN A 6 -2.78 19.78 -1.59
N HIS A 7 -2.96 19.44 -2.85
CA HIS A 7 -3.83 18.35 -3.29
C HIS A 7 -3.05 17.37 -4.16
N ILE A 8 -3.50 16.13 -4.16
CA ILE A 8 -3.00 15.08 -5.03
C ILE A 8 -4.12 14.67 -5.98
N LEU A 9 -3.81 14.64 -7.26
CA LEU A 9 -4.63 14.07 -8.30
C LEU A 9 -3.90 12.87 -8.90
N THR A 10 -4.55 11.71 -8.91
CA THR A 10 -4.12 10.55 -9.69
C THR A 10 -5.16 10.23 -10.73
N LEU A 11 -4.73 9.78 -11.89
CA LEU A 11 -5.64 9.35 -12.95
C LEU A 11 -5.03 8.24 -13.81
N SER A 12 -5.92 7.44 -14.41
CA SER A 12 -5.59 6.50 -15.48
C SER A 12 -6.70 6.47 -16.52
N CYS A 13 -6.34 6.27 -17.79
CA CYS A 13 -7.29 6.18 -18.90
C CYS A 13 -6.65 5.52 -20.13
N PRO A 14 -7.41 5.10 -21.13
CA PRO A 14 -6.85 4.79 -22.45
C PRO A 14 -6.03 5.97 -22.99
N ASN A 15 -4.80 5.71 -23.45
CA ASN A 15 -3.92 6.78 -23.93
C ASN A 15 -4.45 7.41 -25.22
N ARG A 16 -4.46 8.74 -25.26
CA ARG A 16 -4.79 9.54 -26.45
C ARG A 16 -4.21 10.96 -26.36
N PRO A 17 -4.04 11.66 -27.49
CA PRO A 17 -3.60 13.05 -27.47
C PRO A 17 -4.55 13.97 -26.69
N GLY A 18 -3.98 14.99 -26.02
CA GLY A 18 -4.72 16.03 -25.33
C GLY A 18 -4.96 15.82 -23.84
N ILE A 19 -4.69 14.64 -23.27
CA ILE A 19 -4.90 14.34 -21.84
C ILE A 19 -4.23 15.38 -20.94
N VAL A 20 -2.93 15.57 -21.10
CA VAL A 20 -2.13 16.49 -20.25
C VAL A 20 -2.61 17.93 -20.41
N ALA A 21 -2.91 18.35 -21.65
CA ALA A 21 -3.44 19.69 -21.91
C ALA A 21 -4.77 19.92 -21.20
N ALA A 22 -5.73 18.97 -21.31
CA ALA A 22 -7.04 19.08 -20.69
C ALA A 22 -6.94 19.15 -19.14
N VAL A 23 -6.09 18.30 -18.53
CA VAL A 23 -5.86 18.31 -17.09
C VAL A 23 -5.23 19.63 -16.64
N ALA A 24 -4.15 20.08 -17.31
CA ALA A 24 -3.45 21.30 -16.95
C ALA A 24 -4.33 22.55 -17.14
N THR A 25 -5.11 22.62 -18.21
CA THR A 25 -6.06 23.72 -18.46
C THR A 25 -7.13 23.77 -17.36
N CYS A 26 -7.74 22.64 -17.03
CA CYS A 26 -8.74 22.59 -15.95
C CYS A 26 -8.16 23.05 -14.61
N LEU A 27 -6.97 22.61 -14.23
CA LEU A 27 -6.31 23.07 -13.00
C LEU A 27 -6.01 24.58 -13.06
N PHE A 28 -5.48 25.07 -14.18
CA PHE A 28 -5.16 26.49 -14.39
C PHE A 28 -6.39 27.40 -14.29
N GLU A 29 -7.48 27.04 -14.95
CA GLU A 29 -8.74 27.80 -14.94
C GLU A 29 -9.36 27.92 -13.54
N HIS A 30 -9.04 26.97 -12.64
CA HIS A 30 -9.45 27.00 -11.24
C HIS A 30 -8.39 27.60 -10.28
N GLY A 31 -7.39 28.32 -10.82
CA GLY A 31 -6.37 28.99 -10.01
C GLY A 31 -5.45 28.04 -9.27
N CYS A 32 -5.18 26.87 -9.84
CA CYS A 32 -4.24 25.91 -9.29
C CYS A 32 -2.86 26.05 -9.93
N ASN A 33 -1.82 25.81 -9.13
CA ASN A 33 -0.45 25.75 -9.58
C ASN A 33 0.09 24.32 -9.40
N ILE A 34 0.60 23.72 -10.47
CA ILE A 34 1.17 22.37 -10.45
C ILE A 34 2.57 22.43 -9.83
N LEU A 35 2.79 21.66 -8.76
CA LEU A 35 4.06 21.59 -8.03
C LEU A 35 4.91 20.40 -8.47
N ASP A 36 4.26 19.26 -8.77
CA ASP A 36 4.89 18.03 -9.26
C ASP A 36 3.93 17.35 -10.23
N ALA A 37 4.45 16.85 -11.34
CA ALA A 37 3.67 16.11 -12.30
C ALA A 37 4.49 14.96 -12.87
N GLN A 38 4.03 13.76 -12.64
CA GLN A 38 4.63 12.53 -13.14
C GLN A 38 3.60 11.80 -13.99
N GLN A 39 4.05 11.24 -15.10
CA GLN A 39 3.18 10.51 -16.01
C GLN A 39 3.91 9.30 -16.61
N PHE A 40 3.13 8.33 -17.01
CA PHE A 40 3.62 7.12 -17.67
C PHE A 40 2.60 6.66 -18.72
N ASP A 41 3.10 6.33 -19.90
CA ASP A 41 2.33 5.69 -20.97
C ASP A 41 2.72 4.22 -21.05
N SER A 42 1.79 3.34 -20.69
CA SER A 42 1.98 1.90 -20.81
C SER A 42 1.72 1.45 -22.23
N ILE A 43 2.77 1.31 -23.02
CA ILE A 43 2.67 0.85 -24.43
C ILE A 43 2.02 -0.52 -24.51
N GLU A 44 2.26 -1.38 -23.51
CA GLU A 44 1.75 -2.75 -23.47
C GLU A 44 0.24 -2.80 -23.26
N THR A 45 -0.31 -1.95 -22.40
CA THR A 45 -1.75 -1.92 -22.09
C THR A 45 -2.51 -0.82 -22.80
N GLY A 46 -1.81 0.13 -23.45
CA GLY A 46 -2.40 1.31 -24.04
C GLY A 46 -3.02 2.26 -23.02
N GLN A 47 -2.60 2.18 -21.76
CA GLN A 47 -3.11 3.00 -20.66
C GLN A 47 -2.13 4.14 -20.33
N PHE A 48 -2.70 5.31 -20.10
CA PHE A 48 -1.98 6.47 -19.58
C PHE A 48 -2.22 6.58 -18.08
N PHE A 49 -1.18 6.92 -17.33
CA PHE A 49 -1.18 7.12 -15.88
C PHE A 49 -0.57 8.46 -15.54
N ALA A 50 -1.15 9.17 -14.58
CA ALA A 50 -0.55 10.40 -14.07
C ALA A 50 -0.79 10.57 -12.58
N ARG A 51 0.18 11.19 -11.91
CA ARG A 51 0.10 11.71 -10.56
C ARG A 51 0.55 13.16 -10.56
N ILE A 52 -0.29 14.04 -10.04
CA ILE A 52 -0.06 15.47 -10.02
C ILE A 52 -0.25 15.98 -8.59
N VAL A 53 0.71 16.76 -8.10
CA VAL A 53 0.58 17.51 -6.86
C VAL A 53 0.39 18.97 -7.23
N PHE A 54 -0.62 19.60 -6.69
CA PHE A 54 -0.91 20.99 -6.95
C PHE A 54 -1.36 21.73 -5.69
N ASP A 55 -1.17 23.03 -5.66
CA ASP A 55 -1.75 23.93 -4.68
C ASP A 55 -2.78 24.85 -5.32
N ARG A 56 -3.60 25.48 -4.49
CA ARG A 56 -4.55 26.49 -4.94
C ARG A 56 -4.01 27.88 -4.64
N VAL A 57 -3.95 28.72 -5.65
CA VAL A 57 -3.42 30.07 -5.53
C VAL A 57 -4.58 31.06 -5.43
N GLY A 58 -4.74 31.71 -4.25
CA GLY A 58 -5.76 32.72 -3.99
C GLY A 58 -7.06 32.18 -3.37
N GLU A 59 -7.93 33.13 -2.91
CA GLU A 59 -9.17 32.84 -2.19
C GLU A 59 -10.31 32.34 -3.09
N THR A 60 -10.22 32.50 -4.40
CA THR A 60 -11.30 32.24 -5.37
C THR A 60 -11.44 30.77 -5.77
N ALA A 61 -10.43 29.97 -5.54
CA ALA A 61 -10.43 28.56 -5.95
C ALA A 61 -11.29 27.69 -5.02
N LYS A 62 -12.55 27.46 -5.37
CA LYS A 62 -13.44 26.54 -4.64
C LYS A 62 -13.12 25.09 -5.05
N TYR A 63 -12.65 24.28 -4.12
CA TYR A 63 -12.30 22.87 -4.33
C TYR A 63 -13.45 22.05 -4.96
N GLU A 64 -14.67 22.28 -4.52
CA GLU A 64 -15.86 21.58 -5.05
C GLU A 64 -16.17 21.98 -6.50
N ALA A 65 -15.94 23.24 -6.89
CA ALA A 65 -16.10 23.68 -8.28
C ALA A 65 -15.04 23.00 -9.17
N LEU A 66 -13.78 22.96 -8.73
CA LEU A 66 -12.72 22.23 -9.43
C LEU A 66 -13.09 20.74 -9.62
N ARG A 67 -13.54 20.06 -8.56
CA ARG A 67 -13.94 18.65 -8.65
C ARG A 67 -15.08 18.44 -9.63
N THR A 68 -16.06 19.35 -9.62
CA THR A 68 -17.22 19.27 -10.51
C THR A 68 -16.80 19.41 -11.97
N ASP A 69 -15.98 20.41 -12.30
CA ASP A 69 -15.54 20.65 -13.67
C ASP A 69 -14.53 19.60 -14.12
N PHE A 70 -13.64 19.17 -13.22
CA PHE A 70 -12.73 18.04 -13.50
C PHE A 70 -13.49 16.74 -13.79
N SER A 71 -14.65 16.52 -13.16
CA SER A 71 -15.47 15.33 -13.42
C SER A 71 -16.01 15.31 -14.87
N ARG A 72 -16.25 16.48 -15.48
CA ARG A 72 -16.64 16.58 -16.91
C ARG A 72 -15.46 16.22 -17.82
N VAL A 73 -14.28 16.77 -17.53
CA VAL A 73 -13.05 16.40 -18.25
C VAL A 73 -12.78 14.89 -18.11
N ALA A 74 -13.00 14.35 -16.92
CA ALA A 74 -12.83 12.93 -16.65
C ALA A 74 -13.80 12.05 -17.47
N GLN A 75 -15.05 12.48 -17.65
CA GLN A 75 -16.02 11.79 -18.51
C GLN A 75 -15.60 11.81 -19.98
N ASP A 76 -15.16 12.95 -20.49
CA ASP A 76 -14.74 13.12 -21.87
C ASP A 76 -13.53 12.24 -22.24
N PHE A 77 -12.63 12.04 -21.29
CA PHE A 77 -11.40 11.25 -21.46
C PHE A 77 -11.48 9.83 -20.91
N GLY A 78 -12.56 9.48 -20.19
CA GLY A 78 -12.70 8.17 -19.55
C GLY A 78 -11.75 7.97 -18.37
N PHE A 79 -11.44 9.02 -17.61
CA PHE A 79 -10.54 8.92 -16.46
C PHE A 79 -11.13 8.09 -15.33
N LYS A 80 -10.35 7.14 -14.82
CA LYS A 80 -10.45 6.66 -13.44
C LYS A 80 -9.54 7.56 -12.61
N TRP A 81 -10.09 8.30 -11.65
CA TRP A 81 -9.34 9.33 -10.95
C TRP A 81 -9.67 9.44 -9.49
N LEU A 82 -8.71 9.95 -8.72
CA LEU A 82 -8.85 10.35 -7.31
C LEU A 82 -8.24 11.73 -7.15
N MET A 83 -8.94 12.62 -6.46
CA MET A 83 -8.44 13.94 -6.06
C MET A 83 -8.74 14.13 -4.58
N ARG A 84 -7.71 14.43 -3.79
CA ARG A 84 -7.85 14.63 -2.33
C ARG A 84 -6.85 15.67 -1.79
N PRO A 85 -7.15 16.29 -0.64
CA PRO A 85 -6.16 17.04 0.11
C PRO A 85 -4.97 16.17 0.51
N ARG A 86 -3.74 16.67 0.32
CA ARG A 86 -2.53 15.93 0.70
C ARG A 86 -2.44 15.68 2.20
N ALA A 87 -2.94 16.63 3.01
CA ALA A 87 -2.94 16.55 4.47
C ALA A 87 -3.94 15.52 5.04
N GLU A 88 -4.86 15.01 4.22
CA GLU A 88 -5.80 13.98 4.64
C GLU A 88 -5.08 12.64 4.77
N LYS A 89 -4.97 12.14 6.01
CA LYS A 89 -4.28 10.89 6.32
C LYS A 89 -5.14 9.69 6.01
N LYS A 90 -4.61 8.74 5.26
CA LYS A 90 -5.28 7.45 5.04
C LYS A 90 -5.37 6.65 6.33
N ARG A 91 -6.52 6.04 6.53
CA ARG A 91 -6.87 5.21 7.68
C ARG A 91 -6.35 3.79 7.44
N VAL A 92 -5.42 3.35 8.29
CA VAL A 92 -4.70 2.06 8.09
C VAL A 92 -5.10 1.05 9.17
N MET A 93 -5.58 -0.11 8.73
CA MET A 93 -5.79 -1.29 9.58
C MET A 93 -4.63 -2.26 9.38
N ILE A 94 -3.97 -2.69 10.47
CA ILE A 94 -2.81 -3.59 10.40
C ILE A 94 -3.21 -4.97 10.93
N LEU A 95 -3.01 -6.01 10.13
CA LEU A 95 -3.21 -7.40 10.51
C LEU A 95 -1.86 -8.06 10.81
N VAL A 96 -1.75 -8.78 11.92
CA VAL A 96 -0.50 -9.39 12.37
C VAL A 96 -0.71 -10.78 12.95
N SER A 97 0.26 -11.68 12.77
CA SER A 97 0.38 -12.95 13.49
C SER A 97 1.58 -12.90 14.45
N LYS A 98 2.07 -14.04 14.90
CA LYS A 98 3.12 -14.14 15.93
C LYS A 98 4.41 -13.36 15.60
N SER A 99 4.79 -13.29 14.32
CA SER A 99 5.98 -12.55 13.86
C SER A 99 5.65 -11.06 13.71
N ASP A 100 6.13 -10.24 14.59
CA ASP A 100 5.70 -8.86 14.80
C ASP A 100 6.71 -7.78 14.35
N HIS A 101 7.87 -8.19 13.82
CA HIS A 101 8.93 -7.26 13.43
C HIS A 101 8.46 -6.17 12.43
N CYS A 102 7.54 -6.51 11.53
CA CYS A 102 6.95 -5.52 10.62
C CYS A 102 5.99 -4.59 11.36
N LEU A 103 5.17 -5.08 12.29
CA LEU A 103 4.29 -4.25 13.11
C LEU A 103 5.11 -3.25 13.93
N VAL A 104 6.18 -3.71 14.61
CA VAL A 104 7.10 -2.86 15.39
C VAL A 104 7.62 -1.71 14.53
N ASP A 105 8.14 -2.01 13.33
CA ASP A 105 8.72 -1.03 12.43
C ASP A 105 7.69 -0.01 11.93
N LEU A 106 6.49 -0.47 11.54
CA LEU A 106 5.42 0.43 11.08
C LEU A 106 4.93 1.37 12.18
N VAL A 107 4.74 0.87 13.40
CA VAL A 107 4.33 1.69 14.55
C VAL A 107 5.41 2.70 14.91
N TYR A 108 6.69 2.29 14.92
CA TYR A 108 7.81 3.18 15.16
C TYR A 108 7.86 4.32 14.13
N ARG A 109 7.82 4.00 12.83
CA ARG A 109 7.86 4.99 11.74
C ARG A 109 6.66 5.94 11.78
N TRP A 110 5.49 5.45 12.13
CA TRP A 110 4.33 6.30 12.35
C TRP A 110 4.55 7.28 13.50
N ARG A 111 5.06 6.81 14.64
CA ARG A 111 5.29 7.67 15.82
C ARG A 111 6.32 8.77 15.58
N ILE A 112 7.33 8.51 14.78
CA ILE A 112 8.35 9.53 14.43
C ILE A 112 7.93 10.40 13.22
N GLY A 113 6.72 10.19 12.66
CA GLY A 113 6.20 10.97 11.54
C GLY A 113 6.75 10.61 10.16
N GLU A 114 7.45 9.47 10.03
CA GLU A 114 7.95 8.99 8.73
C GLU A 114 6.85 8.37 7.87
N LEU A 115 5.84 7.75 8.49
CA LEU A 115 4.64 7.25 7.83
C LEU A 115 3.45 8.15 8.19
N ASP A 116 3.01 8.95 7.23
CA ASP A 116 1.89 9.86 7.39
C ASP A 116 0.55 9.13 7.21
N MET A 117 0.13 8.43 8.26
CA MET A 117 -1.08 7.63 8.29
C MET A 117 -1.88 7.84 9.58
N ALA A 118 -3.13 7.42 9.58
CA ALA A 118 -3.97 7.28 10.77
C ALA A 118 -4.16 5.78 11.06
N PRO A 119 -3.41 5.16 11.99
CA PRO A 119 -3.64 3.77 12.36
C PRO A 119 -4.97 3.67 13.10
N VAL A 120 -5.93 2.95 12.51
CA VAL A 120 -7.29 2.84 13.03
C VAL A 120 -7.56 1.53 13.77
N GLY A 121 -6.61 0.61 13.75
CA GLY A 121 -6.66 -0.62 14.52
C GLY A 121 -5.60 -1.62 14.13
N ILE A 122 -5.36 -2.55 15.05
CA ILE A 122 -4.54 -3.73 14.86
C ILE A 122 -5.44 -4.95 15.09
N ILE A 123 -5.46 -5.86 14.13
CA ILE A 123 -6.13 -7.15 14.27
C ILE A 123 -5.06 -8.23 14.37
N ALA A 124 -5.10 -9.02 15.43
CA ALA A 124 -4.15 -10.09 15.67
C ALA A 124 -4.85 -11.43 15.96
N ASN A 125 -4.30 -12.53 15.45
CA ASN A 125 -4.76 -13.87 15.77
C ASN A 125 -4.01 -14.48 16.99
N HIS A 126 -3.21 -13.67 17.66
CA HIS A 126 -2.55 -13.97 18.94
C HIS A 126 -2.95 -12.92 19.99
N PRO A 127 -2.94 -13.28 21.29
CA PRO A 127 -3.38 -12.37 22.33
C PRO A 127 -2.42 -11.19 22.51
N ARG A 128 -2.91 -10.11 23.16
CA ARG A 128 -2.17 -8.83 23.33
C ARG A 128 -0.82 -9.01 24.03
N GLU A 129 -0.71 -9.98 24.92
CA GLU A 129 0.51 -10.32 25.67
C GLU A 129 1.66 -10.74 24.76
N THR A 130 1.37 -11.32 23.60
CA THR A 130 2.38 -11.66 22.57
C THR A 130 3.15 -10.42 22.12
N TYR A 131 2.52 -9.25 22.18
CA TYR A 131 3.04 -7.95 21.70
C TYR A 131 3.28 -6.98 22.88
N ALA A 132 3.48 -7.49 24.12
CA ALA A 132 3.63 -6.65 25.31
C ALA A 132 4.80 -5.67 25.25
N HIS A 133 5.83 -6.00 24.44
CA HIS A 133 7.02 -5.17 24.22
C HIS A 133 6.78 -4.03 23.21
N ILE A 134 5.60 -3.96 22.57
CA ILE A 134 5.26 -2.90 21.62
C ILE A 134 4.32 -1.92 22.29
N ASP A 135 4.70 -0.64 22.29
CA ASP A 135 3.80 0.43 22.68
C ASP A 135 2.74 0.65 21.58
N LEU A 136 1.50 0.23 21.87
CA LEU A 136 0.35 0.39 21.00
C LEU A 136 -0.65 1.43 21.50
N ASP A 137 -0.25 2.27 22.46
CA ASP A 137 -1.14 3.30 23.01
C ASP A 137 -1.71 4.20 21.92
N GLY A 138 -3.02 4.42 21.99
CA GLY A 138 -3.78 5.18 21.01
C GLY A 138 -4.21 4.39 19.77
N ILE A 139 -3.84 3.10 19.64
CA ILE A 139 -4.27 2.24 18.53
C ILE A 139 -5.18 1.12 19.08
N PRO A 140 -6.45 1.03 18.63
CA PRO A 140 -7.33 -0.08 19.02
C PRO A 140 -6.73 -1.44 18.66
N PHE A 141 -6.75 -2.38 19.63
CA PHE A 141 -6.24 -3.74 19.41
C PHE A 141 -7.37 -4.76 19.50
N HIS A 142 -7.50 -5.60 18.47
CA HIS A 142 -8.54 -6.61 18.36
C HIS A 142 -7.90 -8.00 18.29
N TYR A 143 -8.19 -8.83 19.28
CA TYR A 143 -7.78 -10.23 19.29
C TYR A 143 -8.86 -11.09 18.62
N LEU A 144 -8.55 -11.63 17.44
CA LEU A 144 -9.42 -12.52 16.68
C LEU A 144 -8.69 -13.85 16.42
N PRO A 145 -8.75 -14.80 17.37
CA PRO A 145 -8.17 -16.12 17.18
C PRO A 145 -8.84 -16.84 16.01
N VAL A 146 -8.07 -17.68 15.33
CA VAL A 146 -8.56 -18.40 14.15
C VAL A 146 -8.12 -19.85 14.16
N THR A 147 -9.05 -20.74 13.86
CA THR A 147 -8.82 -22.13 13.52
C THR A 147 -9.32 -22.39 12.09
N ARG A 148 -9.14 -23.61 11.61
CA ARG A 148 -9.67 -24.00 10.30
C ARG A 148 -11.20 -23.92 10.26
N GLU A 149 -11.85 -24.29 11.37
CA GLU A 149 -13.29 -24.32 11.51
C GLU A 149 -13.91 -22.93 11.67
N THR A 150 -13.22 -22.02 12.37
CA THR A 150 -13.74 -20.66 12.67
C THR A 150 -13.32 -19.61 11.65
N LYS A 151 -12.59 -19.99 10.60
CA LYS A 151 -11.99 -19.04 9.64
C LYS A 151 -13.01 -18.11 9.01
N MET A 152 -14.17 -18.63 8.58
CA MET A 152 -15.20 -17.83 7.91
C MET A 152 -15.83 -16.79 8.85
N GLU A 153 -16.08 -17.17 10.10
CA GLU A 153 -16.59 -16.26 11.13
C GLU A 153 -15.56 -15.19 11.48
N GLN A 154 -14.31 -15.60 11.67
CA GLN A 154 -13.21 -14.69 11.94
C GLN A 154 -12.99 -13.66 10.81
N GLU A 155 -13.08 -14.09 9.55
CA GLU A 155 -12.99 -13.17 8.40
C GLU A 155 -14.21 -12.23 8.29
N ALA A 156 -15.39 -12.66 8.71
CA ALA A 156 -16.56 -11.79 8.81
C ALA A 156 -16.33 -10.68 9.86
N ASP A 157 -15.75 -11.02 11.01
CA ASP A 157 -15.38 -10.05 12.04
C ASP A 157 -14.26 -9.12 11.57
N VAL A 158 -13.22 -9.63 10.89
CA VAL A 158 -12.17 -8.81 10.26
C VAL A 158 -12.80 -7.78 9.32
N TRP A 159 -13.70 -8.23 8.44
CA TRP A 159 -14.38 -7.33 7.50
C TRP A 159 -15.25 -6.29 8.21
N ARG A 160 -15.99 -6.69 9.26
CA ARG A 160 -16.79 -5.78 10.07
C ARG A 160 -15.92 -4.68 10.68
N LEU A 161 -14.81 -5.03 11.33
CA LEU A 161 -13.88 -4.07 11.93
C LEU A 161 -13.26 -3.11 10.90
N ILE A 162 -12.87 -3.61 9.73
CA ILE A 162 -12.35 -2.78 8.63
C ILE A 162 -13.38 -1.74 8.20
N ARG A 163 -14.66 -2.13 8.09
CA ARG A 163 -15.75 -1.23 7.70
C ARG A 163 -16.08 -0.21 8.79
N GLU A 164 -16.23 -0.65 10.03
CA GLU A 164 -16.54 0.22 11.19
C GLU A 164 -15.44 1.25 11.40
N ALA A 165 -14.18 0.84 11.26
CA ALA A 165 -13.03 1.74 11.30
C ALA A 165 -12.87 2.58 10.03
N GLN A 166 -13.68 2.40 8.99
CA GLN A 166 -13.55 3.07 7.69
C GLN A 166 -12.09 3.04 7.18
N ALA A 167 -11.45 1.88 7.26
CA ALA A 167 -10.07 1.75 6.85
C ALA A 167 -9.92 1.89 5.33
N ASP A 168 -9.06 2.81 4.90
CA ASP A 168 -8.72 3.00 3.48
C ASP A 168 -7.78 1.91 2.98
N VAL A 169 -6.86 1.48 3.84
CA VAL A 169 -5.81 0.51 3.55
C VAL A 169 -5.74 -0.56 4.63
N VAL A 170 -5.55 -1.79 4.21
CA VAL A 170 -5.25 -2.93 5.07
C VAL A 170 -3.82 -3.40 4.82
N VAL A 171 -3.05 -3.64 5.88
CA VAL A 171 -1.67 -4.09 5.79
C VAL A 171 -1.54 -5.45 6.48
N LEU A 172 -1.12 -6.47 5.72
CA LEU A 172 -0.79 -7.78 6.27
C LEU A 172 0.69 -7.78 6.71
N ALA A 173 0.92 -7.32 7.95
CA ALA A 173 2.24 -7.24 8.57
C ALA A 173 2.66 -8.60 9.12
N ARG A 174 3.00 -9.55 8.25
CA ARG A 174 3.24 -10.96 8.60
C ARG A 174 2.00 -11.65 9.17
N TYR A 175 0.84 -11.35 8.62
CA TYR A 175 -0.40 -12.05 8.91
C TYR A 175 -0.41 -13.40 8.20
N MET A 176 -0.13 -14.48 8.95
CA MET A 176 0.12 -15.82 8.42
C MET A 176 -1.17 -16.60 8.13
N GLN A 177 -2.22 -15.90 7.69
CA GLN A 177 -3.48 -16.49 7.25
C GLN A 177 -3.71 -16.12 5.78
N VAL A 178 -4.05 -17.10 4.97
CA VAL A 178 -4.48 -16.86 3.59
C VAL A 178 -5.91 -16.31 3.65
N LEU A 179 -6.15 -15.15 3.05
CA LEU A 179 -7.50 -14.59 2.97
C LEU A 179 -8.36 -15.42 2.02
N SER A 180 -9.66 -15.54 2.33
CA SER A 180 -10.60 -16.13 1.37
C SER A 180 -10.75 -15.23 0.14
N ASP A 181 -11.13 -15.81 -0.98
CA ASP A 181 -11.41 -15.08 -2.23
C ASP A 181 -12.42 -13.96 -2.02
N GLY A 182 -13.44 -14.22 -1.18
CA GLY A 182 -14.46 -13.23 -0.84
C GLY A 182 -13.92 -12.03 -0.08
N LEU A 183 -12.97 -12.21 0.84
CA LEU A 183 -12.34 -11.10 1.57
C LEU A 183 -11.29 -10.42 0.70
N ALA A 184 -10.48 -11.17 -0.05
CA ALA A 184 -9.49 -10.64 -0.97
C ALA A 184 -10.14 -9.73 -2.04
N ALA A 185 -11.27 -10.15 -2.63
CA ALA A 185 -12.02 -9.35 -3.60
C ALA A 185 -12.53 -8.02 -3.01
N LYS A 186 -13.02 -8.01 -1.76
CA LYS A 186 -13.48 -6.79 -1.06
C LYS A 186 -12.33 -5.82 -0.76
N LEU A 187 -11.11 -6.32 -0.70
CA LEU A 187 -9.89 -5.57 -0.38
C LEU A 187 -9.01 -5.30 -1.62
N SER A 188 -9.50 -5.58 -2.81
CA SER A 188 -8.75 -5.39 -4.07
C SER A 188 -8.20 -3.97 -4.19
N GLY A 189 -6.90 -3.86 -4.51
CA GLY A 189 -6.18 -2.59 -4.68
C GLY A 189 -5.89 -1.81 -3.40
N ARG A 190 -6.31 -2.30 -2.23
CA ARG A 190 -6.11 -1.63 -0.92
C ARG A 190 -5.67 -2.56 0.22
N CYS A 191 -5.26 -3.78 -0.08
CA CYS A 191 -4.63 -4.68 0.88
C CYS A 191 -3.21 -4.97 0.45
N ILE A 192 -2.24 -4.60 1.29
CA ILE A 192 -0.80 -4.77 1.03
C ILE A 192 -0.29 -5.93 1.88
N ASN A 193 0.30 -6.94 1.24
CA ASN A 193 0.97 -8.06 1.90
C ASN A 193 2.48 -7.94 1.81
N ILE A 194 3.19 -8.37 2.84
CA ILE A 194 4.63 -8.64 2.79
C ILE A 194 4.88 -10.13 2.66
N HIS A 195 5.44 -10.53 1.53
CA HIS A 195 5.89 -11.89 1.28
C HIS A 195 7.41 -12.00 1.51
N HIS A 196 7.80 -13.02 2.26
CA HIS A 196 9.17 -13.22 2.75
C HIS A 196 10.08 -13.94 1.74
N SER A 197 9.92 -13.63 0.44
CA SER A 197 10.84 -14.00 -0.63
C SER A 197 10.80 -12.98 -1.77
N PHE A 198 11.80 -13.02 -2.63
CA PHE A 198 11.80 -12.29 -3.88
C PHE A 198 10.92 -13.06 -4.89
N LEU A 199 9.67 -12.60 -5.07
CA LEU A 199 8.75 -13.23 -6.00
C LEU A 199 9.22 -13.06 -7.45
N PRO A 200 9.00 -14.06 -8.31
CA PRO A 200 8.19 -15.27 -8.12
C PRO A 200 8.92 -16.47 -7.49
N GLY A 201 10.10 -16.29 -6.91
CA GLY A 201 10.88 -17.37 -6.30
C GLY A 201 10.39 -17.80 -4.91
N PHE A 202 10.65 -19.05 -4.53
CA PHE A 202 10.45 -19.61 -3.18
C PHE A 202 9.08 -19.37 -2.57
N LYS A 203 8.03 -19.77 -3.26
CA LYS A 203 6.65 -19.77 -2.73
C LYS A 203 6.50 -20.83 -1.64
N GLY A 204 5.57 -20.56 -0.69
CA GLY A 204 5.22 -21.50 0.36
C GLY A 204 5.98 -21.32 1.68
N ALA A 205 6.04 -22.39 2.50
CA ALA A 205 6.57 -22.32 3.86
C ALA A 205 8.10 -22.31 3.92
N LYS A 206 8.66 -21.59 4.91
CA LYS A 206 10.10 -21.54 5.24
C LYS A 206 11.02 -21.18 4.05
N PRO A 207 10.76 -20.09 3.29
CA PRO A 207 11.54 -19.78 2.08
C PRO A 207 13.02 -19.55 2.37
N TYR A 208 13.42 -19.01 3.51
CA TYR A 208 14.82 -18.83 3.88
C TYR A 208 15.56 -20.17 4.06
N HIS A 209 14.89 -21.20 4.59
CA HIS A 209 15.49 -22.54 4.67
C HIS A 209 15.63 -23.19 3.30
N GLN A 210 14.63 -22.99 2.42
CA GLN A 210 14.70 -23.45 1.03
C GLN A 210 15.84 -22.74 0.27
N ALA A 211 15.96 -21.42 0.45
CA ALA A 211 17.02 -20.60 -0.14
C ALA A 211 18.41 -21.07 0.32
N HIS A 212 18.60 -21.33 1.61
CA HIS A 212 19.84 -21.89 2.15
C HIS A 212 20.17 -23.25 1.55
N ALA A 213 19.20 -24.18 1.54
CA ALA A 213 19.38 -25.52 0.98
C ALA A 213 19.74 -25.50 -0.52
N ARG A 214 19.24 -24.51 -1.28
CA ARG A 214 19.57 -24.31 -2.71
C ARG A 214 20.92 -23.62 -2.92
N GLY A 215 21.53 -23.06 -1.86
CA GLY A 215 22.79 -22.34 -1.98
C GLY A 215 22.68 -21.06 -2.80
N VAL A 216 21.54 -20.35 -2.74
CA VAL A 216 21.35 -19.08 -3.46
C VAL A 216 22.32 -18.01 -2.97
N LYS A 217 22.49 -16.95 -3.73
CA LYS A 217 23.40 -15.84 -3.41
C LYS A 217 22.67 -14.58 -3.00
N LEU A 218 21.34 -14.57 -3.17
CA LEU A 218 20.47 -13.47 -2.81
C LEU A 218 19.24 -14.01 -2.09
N ILE A 219 18.80 -13.29 -1.06
CA ILE A 219 17.46 -13.40 -0.47
C ILE A 219 16.74 -12.08 -0.61
N GLY A 220 15.42 -12.07 -0.49
CA GLY A 220 14.66 -10.84 -0.62
C GLY A 220 13.27 -10.93 -0.02
N ALA A 221 12.53 -9.85 -0.16
CA ALA A 221 11.13 -9.76 0.20
C ALA A 221 10.36 -8.97 -0.86
N THR A 222 9.05 -9.19 -0.93
CA THR A 222 8.14 -8.56 -1.88
C THR A 222 6.92 -8.04 -1.16
N ALA A 223 6.60 -6.76 -1.33
CA ALA A 223 5.31 -6.19 -0.97
C ALA A 223 4.45 -6.08 -2.22
N HIS A 224 3.23 -6.61 -2.16
CA HIS A 224 2.30 -6.65 -3.27
C HIS A 224 0.86 -6.44 -2.80
N TYR A 225 -0.03 -6.05 -3.71
CA TYR A 225 -1.45 -6.08 -3.41
C TYR A 225 -1.96 -7.52 -3.34
N VAL A 226 -2.89 -7.75 -2.40
CA VAL A 226 -3.53 -9.06 -2.26
C VAL A 226 -4.58 -9.24 -3.36
N THR A 227 -4.58 -10.42 -3.97
CA THR A 227 -5.59 -10.92 -4.91
C THR A 227 -6.11 -12.28 -4.44
N SER A 228 -7.05 -12.89 -5.16
CA SER A 228 -7.48 -14.27 -4.94
C SER A 228 -6.34 -15.27 -5.13
N ASP A 229 -5.44 -14.98 -6.05
CA ASP A 229 -4.28 -15.84 -6.31
C ASP A 229 -3.18 -15.57 -5.30
N LEU A 230 -2.84 -16.58 -4.51
CA LEU A 230 -1.87 -16.47 -3.42
C LEU A 230 -0.50 -16.03 -3.93
N ASP A 231 0.02 -14.92 -3.37
CA ASP A 231 1.33 -14.34 -3.68
C ASP A 231 1.55 -13.98 -5.18
N GLU A 232 0.45 -13.76 -5.92
CA GLU A 232 0.49 -13.41 -7.35
C GLU A 232 -0.04 -12.01 -7.66
N GLY A 233 -0.33 -11.24 -6.63
CA GLY A 233 -0.86 -9.89 -6.80
C GLY A 233 0.17 -8.88 -7.30
N PRO A 234 -0.28 -7.71 -7.82
CA PRO A 234 0.58 -6.66 -8.37
C PRO A 234 1.64 -6.20 -7.37
N ILE A 235 2.91 -6.25 -7.78
CA ILE A 235 4.07 -5.94 -6.93
C ILE A 235 4.20 -4.43 -6.77
N ILE A 236 4.41 -3.96 -5.53
CA ILE A 236 4.62 -2.54 -5.20
C ILE A 236 6.09 -2.24 -4.96
N GLU A 237 6.75 -3.11 -4.19
CA GLU A 237 8.15 -2.91 -3.77
C GLU A 237 8.84 -4.25 -3.61
N GLN A 238 10.11 -4.31 -3.97
CA GLN A 238 10.98 -5.46 -3.74
C GLN A 238 12.36 -4.99 -3.30
N ASP A 239 13.02 -5.81 -2.50
CA ASP A 239 14.42 -5.59 -2.15
C ASP A 239 15.12 -6.93 -1.93
N VAL A 240 16.43 -6.94 -2.09
CA VAL A 240 17.28 -8.13 -1.96
C VAL A 240 18.52 -7.82 -1.14
N GLU A 241 19.09 -8.88 -0.55
CA GLU A 241 20.36 -8.84 0.16
C GLU A 241 21.25 -10.00 -0.24
N THR A 242 22.53 -9.71 -0.38
CA THR A 242 23.54 -10.74 -0.67
C THR A 242 23.78 -11.64 0.54
N ILE A 243 23.84 -12.93 0.31
CA ILE A 243 24.19 -13.94 1.31
C ILE A 243 25.41 -14.73 0.86
N SER A 244 26.10 -15.35 1.80
CA SER A 244 27.28 -16.14 1.57
C SER A 244 27.09 -17.61 2.01
N HIS A 245 28.04 -18.46 1.65
CA HIS A 245 28.07 -19.85 2.13
C HIS A 245 28.32 -19.97 3.65
N ARG A 246 28.68 -18.87 4.32
CA ARG A 246 28.89 -18.82 5.78
C ARG A 246 27.60 -18.52 6.56
N ASP A 247 26.61 -17.97 5.88
CA ASP A 247 25.33 -17.64 6.51
C ASP A 247 24.55 -18.92 6.83
N THR A 248 24.13 -19.06 8.06
CA THR A 248 23.26 -20.15 8.51
C THR A 248 21.79 -19.87 8.15
N PRO A 249 20.88 -20.85 8.21
CA PRO A 249 19.44 -20.59 8.05
C PRO A 249 18.91 -19.49 8.98
N ASP A 250 19.41 -19.43 10.22
CA ASP A 250 19.01 -18.41 11.18
C ASP A 250 19.53 -17.02 10.81
N ASP A 251 20.72 -16.91 10.23
CA ASP A 251 21.23 -15.67 9.68
C ASP A 251 20.35 -15.18 8.53
N LEU A 252 19.92 -16.10 7.65
CA LEU A 252 19.00 -15.74 6.57
C LEU A 252 17.65 -15.25 7.10
N VAL A 253 17.12 -15.87 8.14
CA VAL A 253 15.88 -15.42 8.80
C VAL A 253 16.07 -14.02 9.40
N ARG A 254 17.21 -13.75 10.06
CA ARG A 254 17.52 -12.44 10.64
C ARG A 254 17.61 -11.36 9.57
N LYS A 255 18.42 -11.58 8.53
CA LYS A 255 18.53 -10.68 7.37
C LYS A 255 17.19 -10.48 6.68
N GLY A 256 16.43 -11.57 6.51
CA GLY A 256 15.10 -11.52 5.92
C GLY A 256 14.13 -10.60 6.65
N ARG A 257 14.11 -10.63 8.00
CA ARG A 257 13.29 -9.70 8.79
C ARG A 257 13.63 -8.23 8.53
N ASP A 258 14.92 -7.92 8.33
CA ASP A 258 15.36 -6.55 8.03
C ASP A 258 14.88 -6.09 6.65
N ILE A 259 14.95 -6.98 5.66
CA ILE A 259 14.43 -6.71 4.31
C ILE A 259 12.90 -6.53 4.36
N GLU A 260 12.17 -7.44 5.03
CA GLU A 260 10.72 -7.42 5.14
C GLU A 260 10.20 -6.10 5.73
N ARG A 261 10.81 -5.62 6.83
CA ARG A 261 10.47 -4.32 7.45
C ARG A 261 10.63 -3.17 6.45
N ARG A 262 11.78 -3.10 5.80
CA ARG A 262 12.14 -2.04 4.86
C ARG A 262 11.22 -2.03 3.64
N VAL A 263 10.95 -3.19 3.06
CA VAL A 263 10.10 -3.34 1.87
C VAL A 263 8.66 -2.98 2.18
N LEU A 264 8.10 -3.48 3.30
CA LEU A 264 6.72 -3.16 3.68
C LEU A 264 6.53 -1.68 3.99
N ALA A 265 7.45 -1.06 4.72
CA ALA A 265 7.38 0.37 5.05
C ALA A 265 7.45 1.24 3.79
N ARG A 266 8.34 0.93 2.84
CA ARG A 266 8.44 1.64 1.55
C ARG A 266 7.18 1.48 0.71
N ALA A 267 6.64 0.26 0.60
CA ALA A 267 5.42 -0.01 -0.14
C ALA A 267 4.23 0.74 0.46
N LEU A 268 4.07 0.71 1.78
CA LEU A 268 3.00 1.43 2.47
C LEU A 268 3.16 2.94 2.24
N ARG A 269 4.35 3.52 2.40
CA ARG A 269 4.59 4.95 2.16
C ARG A 269 4.17 5.36 0.76
N LYS A 270 4.61 4.62 -0.28
CA LYS A 270 4.22 4.88 -1.67
C LYS A 270 2.71 4.83 -1.89
N HIS A 271 2.02 3.88 -1.26
CA HIS A 271 0.57 3.81 -1.31
C HIS A 271 -0.10 4.97 -0.57
N LEU A 272 0.40 5.37 0.60
CA LEU A 272 -0.13 6.51 1.38
C LEU A 272 -0.01 7.83 0.60
N GLU A 273 1.05 7.98 -0.19
CA GLU A 273 1.33 9.15 -1.02
C GLU A 273 0.67 9.10 -2.42
N ASP A 274 -0.21 8.11 -2.68
CA ASP A 274 -0.86 7.89 -3.99
C ASP A 274 0.13 7.77 -5.17
N ARG A 275 1.28 7.13 -4.92
CA ARG A 275 2.31 6.89 -5.94
C ARG A 275 2.14 5.58 -6.70
N VAL A 276 1.20 4.73 -6.28
CA VAL A 276 1.01 3.38 -6.84
C VAL A 276 -0.33 3.31 -7.55
N LEU A 277 -0.31 3.11 -8.86
CA LEU A 277 -1.50 2.89 -9.68
C LEU A 277 -1.47 1.47 -10.27
N LEU A 278 -2.64 0.85 -10.38
CA LEU A 278 -2.76 -0.50 -10.94
C LEU A 278 -2.81 -0.45 -12.47
N ASP A 279 -2.00 -1.28 -13.11
CA ASP A 279 -2.00 -1.55 -14.56
C ASP A 279 -2.17 -3.07 -14.80
N GLY A 280 -3.42 -3.54 -14.70
CA GLY A 280 -3.72 -4.97 -14.76
C GLY A 280 -3.06 -5.73 -13.61
N GLN A 281 -2.16 -6.65 -13.94
CA GLN A 281 -1.39 -7.45 -12.97
C GLN A 281 -0.08 -6.78 -12.53
N LYS A 282 0.17 -5.55 -12.97
CA LYS A 282 1.36 -4.77 -12.63
C LYS A 282 0.97 -3.52 -11.86
N THR A 283 1.97 -2.83 -11.35
CA THR A 283 1.82 -1.48 -10.80
C THR A 283 2.67 -0.48 -11.58
N VAL A 284 2.16 0.72 -11.73
CA VAL A 284 2.94 1.91 -12.07
C VAL A 284 3.28 2.58 -10.74
N VAL A 285 4.57 2.70 -10.43
CA VAL A 285 5.05 3.28 -9.18
C VAL A 285 5.85 4.54 -9.50
N PHE A 286 5.28 5.69 -9.14
CA PHE A 286 5.96 6.97 -9.33
C PHE A 286 7.04 7.19 -8.28
N ALA A 287 8.19 7.70 -8.72
CA ALA A 287 9.35 7.95 -7.85
C ALA A 287 9.08 9.06 -6.81
N ASP A 288 9.92 9.08 -5.76
CA ASP A 288 9.92 10.12 -4.71
C ASP A 288 10.38 11.47 -5.27
#